data_44722f6988138cefee80e6de80b1a166
#
_entry.id   44722f6988138cefee80e6de80b1a166
#
_cell.length_a   1.000
_cell.length_b   1.000
_cell.length_c   1.000
_cell.angle_alpha   90.00
_cell.angle_beta   90.00
_cell.angle_gamma   90.00
#
_symmetry.space_group_name_H-M   'P 1'
#
loop_
_entity.id
_entity.type
_entity.pdbx_description
1 polymer ?
#
loop_
_entity_poly.entity_id
_entity_poly.type
_entity_poly.pdbx_seq_one_letter_code
_entity_poly.pdbx_strand_id
1 'polypeptide(L)'
;MNTFVNIFEFTKFRKFLAEYQERRQAAEPSFSRTEFCNLLGLPNTRSYFNDVVQGKRVTDNMRERFINVIGLKGNEARYFEAMVDFDQGKTAQVREAAFDAMMRLNKNPQAIVDPDSYEFFGNWYNSTVYAILEVMDVGDDVSELAAKIFPPVSEKRLKASLE
;
A
#
# COMPACT_ATOMS: atom_id res chain seq x y z
N MET A 1 -15.49 2.56 11.36
CA MET A 1 -15.06 3.19 10.11
C MET A 1 -13.84 4.03 10.44
N ASN A 2 -12.71 3.75 9.81
CA ASN A 2 -11.50 4.56 10.02
C ASN A 2 -11.72 5.95 9.40
N THR A 3 -11.79 6.98 10.23
CA THR A 3 -12.02 8.36 9.81
C THR A 3 -10.75 9.22 9.89
N PHE A 4 -9.66 8.66 10.43
CA PHE A 4 -8.45 9.43 10.70
C PHE A 4 -7.50 9.50 9.49
N VAL A 5 -7.40 8.39 8.74
CA VAL A 5 -6.44 8.26 7.63
C VAL A 5 -7.03 7.43 6.51
N ASN A 6 -6.92 7.91 5.28
CA ASN A 6 -7.30 7.13 4.11
C ASN A 6 -6.19 6.13 3.77
N ILE A 7 -6.44 4.84 3.99
CA ILE A 7 -5.46 3.77 3.78
C ILE A 7 -4.98 3.67 2.32
N PHE A 8 -5.83 4.04 1.35
CA PHE A 8 -5.51 3.96 -0.08
C PHE A 8 -4.47 4.98 -0.55
N GLU A 9 -4.06 5.91 0.31
CA GLU A 9 -2.97 6.85 0.04
C GLU A 9 -1.58 6.26 0.32
N PHE A 10 -1.51 5.05 0.88
CA PHE A 10 -0.27 4.40 1.30
C PHE A 10 -0.03 3.10 0.54
N THR A 11 1.24 2.82 0.26
CA THR A 11 1.70 1.50 -0.22
C THR A 11 2.43 0.71 0.86
N LYS A 12 2.89 1.39 1.92
CA LYS A 12 3.61 0.77 3.04
C LYS A 12 2.75 0.77 4.30
N PHE A 13 2.35 -0.42 4.76
CA PHE A 13 1.50 -0.54 5.94
C PHE A 13 2.12 0.08 7.20
N ARG A 14 3.45 0.10 7.32
CA ARG A 14 4.16 0.70 8.46
C ARG A 14 4.01 2.21 8.50
N LYS A 15 4.07 2.88 7.34
CA LYS A 15 3.81 4.32 7.22
C LYS A 15 2.34 4.63 7.54
N PHE A 16 1.42 3.82 7.03
CA PHE A 16 0.00 3.94 7.36
C PHE A 16 -0.25 3.80 8.87
N LEU A 17 0.34 2.79 9.53
CA LEU A 17 0.19 2.58 10.98
C LEU A 17 0.73 3.76 11.79
N ALA A 18 1.90 4.30 11.42
CA ALA A 18 2.50 5.44 12.09
C ALA A 18 1.60 6.68 11.98
N GLU A 19 1.16 7.02 10.77
CA GLU A 19 0.27 8.16 10.50
C GLU A 19 -1.09 8.00 11.20
N TYR A 20 -1.67 6.80 11.17
CA TYR A 20 -2.91 6.51 11.87
C TYR A 20 -2.80 6.74 13.37
N GLN A 21 -1.73 6.25 13.99
CA GLN A 21 -1.51 6.42 15.42
C GLN A 21 -1.31 7.89 15.79
N GLU A 22 -0.56 8.64 15.01
CA GLU A 22 -0.30 10.06 15.24
C GLU A 22 -1.57 10.90 15.13
N ARG A 23 -2.34 10.72 14.05
CA ARG A 23 -3.59 11.46 13.85
C ARG A 23 -4.66 11.10 14.87
N ARG A 24 -4.77 9.82 15.21
CA ARG A 24 -5.72 9.40 16.23
C ARG A 24 -5.32 9.94 17.61
N GLN A 25 -4.05 9.92 17.97
CA GLN A 25 -3.57 10.48 19.23
C GLN A 25 -3.77 12.01 19.30
N ALA A 26 -3.61 12.72 18.19
CA ALA A 26 -3.91 14.16 18.12
C ALA A 26 -5.39 14.47 18.38
N ALA A 27 -6.30 13.62 17.90
CA ALA A 27 -7.74 13.74 18.12
C ALA A 27 -8.19 13.19 19.48
N GLU A 28 -7.55 12.13 19.94
CA GLU A 28 -7.85 11.41 21.18
C GLU A 28 -6.55 11.28 22.01
N PRO A 29 -6.19 12.24 22.87
CA PRO A 29 -4.91 12.23 23.60
C PRO A 29 -4.66 10.98 24.47
N SER A 30 -5.73 10.28 24.88
CA SER A 30 -5.66 9.01 25.60
C SER A 30 -5.16 7.85 24.74
N PHE A 31 -5.27 7.95 23.40
CA PHE A 31 -4.83 6.93 22.45
C PHE A 31 -3.32 6.98 22.24
N SER A 32 -2.58 6.58 23.26
CA SER A 32 -1.12 6.45 23.19
C SER A 32 -0.70 5.17 22.47
N ARG A 33 0.60 5.05 22.12
CA ARG A 33 1.17 3.80 21.60
C ARG A 33 1.01 2.63 22.59
N THR A 34 1.03 2.91 23.89
CA THR A 34 0.74 1.91 24.93
C THR A 34 -0.70 1.44 24.84
N GLU A 35 -1.64 2.37 24.71
CA GLU A 35 -3.06 2.04 24.57
C GLU A 35 -3.33 1.27 23.27
N PHE A 36 -2.65 1.63 22.19
CA PHE A 36 -2.75 0.86 20.95
C PHE A 36 -2.29 -0.61 21.17
N CYS A 37 -1.18 -0.82 21.86
CA CYS A 37 -0.72 -2.17 22.19
C CYS A 37 -1.70 -2.91 23.12
N ASN A 38 -2.31 -2.23 24.09
CA ASN A 38 -3.34 -2.81 24.94
C ASN A 38 -4.54 -3.31 24.13
N LEU A 39 -5.03 -2.49 23.23
CA LEU A 39 -6.13 -2.84 22.32
C LEU A 39 -5.77 -4.00 21.37
N LEU A 40 -4.50 -4.12 20.98
CA LEU A 40 -3.99 -5.27 20.22
C LEU A 40 -3.88 -6.55 21.07
N GLY A 41 -4.27 -6.50 22.37
CA GLY A 41 -4.17 -7.63 23.29
C GLY A 41 -2.73 -7.92 23.76
N LEU A 42 -1.88 -6.89 23.78
CA LEU A 42 -0.49 -6.93 24.24
C LEU A 42 -0.31 -6.00 25.45
N PRO A 43 -0.91 -6.31 26.61
CA PRO A 43 -0.80 -5.47 27.79
C PRO A 43 0.66 -5.35 28.23
N ASN A 44 1.04 -4.16 28.71
CA ASN A 44 2.38 -3.84 29.19
C ASN A 44 3.52 -3.87 28.15
N THR A 45 3.20 -3.88 26.86
CA THR A 45 4.18 -3.95 25.77
C THR A 45 4.10 -2.70 24.88
N ARG A 46 4.59 -1.58 25.33
CA ARG A 46 4.60 -0.35 24.52
C ARG A 46 5.61 -0.38 23.36
N SER A 47 6.58 -1.31 23.38
CA SER A 47 7.60 -1.40 22.33
C SER A 47 7.09 -2.07 21.06
N TYR A 48 6.10 -2.98 21.12
CA TYR A 48 5.67 -3.78 19.98
C TYR A 48 5.24 -2.92 18.77
N PHE A 49 4.48 -1.86 19.00
CA PHE A 49 4.07 -0.96 17.93
C PHE A 49 5.30 -0.31 17.26
N ASN A 50 6.24 0.19 18.06
CA ASN A 50 7.47 0.78 17.54
C ASN A 50 8.31 -0.24 16.76
N ASP A 51 8.43 -1.47 17.29
CA ASP A 51 9.15 -2.55 16.62
C ASP A 51 8.55 -2.85 15.25
N VAL A 52 7.21 -2.89 15.16
CA VAL A 52 6.50 -3.12 13.89
C VAL A 52 6.78 -1.98 12.91
N VAL A 53 6.68 -0.74 13.33
CA VAL A 53 6.96 0.43 12.48
C VAL A 53 8.42 0.43 12.01
N GLN A 54 9.35 -0.06 12.83
CA GLN A 54 10.80 -0.15 12.54
C GLN A 54 11.21 -1.41 11.76
N GLY A 55 10.27 -2.29 11.40
CA GLY A 55 10.59 -3.42 10.52
C GLY A 55 10.24 -4.81 11.05
N LYS A 56 9.79 -4.96 12.31
CA LYS A 56 9.36 -6.26 12.83
C LYS A 56 8.22 -6.83 12.00
N ARG A 57 8.32 -8.12 11.68
CA ARG A 57 7.27 -8.82 10.93
C ARG A 57 5.97 -8.92 11.74
N VAL A 58 4.86 -8.77 11.04
CA VAL A 58 3.51 -8.95 11.58
C VAL A 58 3.04 -10.35 11.20
N THR A 59 2.59 -11.14 12.18
CA THR A 59 1.96 -12.44 11.96
C THR A 59 0.51 -12.28 11.52
N ASP A 60 -0.09 -13.32 10.94
CA ASP A 60 -1.48 -13.27 10.47
C ASP A 60 -2.46 -12.92 11.61
N ASN A 61 -2.27 -13.50 12.80
CA ASN A 61 -3.06 -13.15 13.98
C ASN A 61 -2.94 -11.66 14.36
N MET A 62 -1.73 -11.09 14.28
CA MET A 62 -1.54 -9.68 14.57
C MET A 62 -2.09 -8.78 13.46
N ARG A 63 -2.08 -9.23 12.21
CA ARG A 63 -2.71 -8.56 11.07
C ARG A 63 -4.21 -8.38 11.33
N GLU A 64 -4.91 -9.44 11.70
CA GLU A 64 -6.34 -9.39 12.06
C GLU A 64 -6.61 -8.44 13.23
N ARG A 65 -5.75 -8.45 14.26
CA ARG A 65 -5.89 -7.54 15.41
C ARG A 65 -5.72 -6.07 15.00
N PHE A 66 -4.76 -5.74 14.13
CA PHE A 66 -4.62 -4.39 13.58
C PHE A 66 -5.88 -3.97 12.82
N ILE A 67 -6.38 -4.82 11.92
CA ILE A 67 -7.60 -4.57 11.15
C ILE A 67 -8.78 -4.25 12.08
N ASN A 68 -8.96 -5.06 13.13
CA ASN A 68 -10.07 -4.90 14.08
C ASN A 68 -9.93 -3.63 14.92
N VAL A 69 -8.75 -3.34 15.47
CA VAL A 69 -8.50 -2.17 16.34
C VAL A 69 -8.59 -0.87 15.56
N ILE A 70 -8.13 -0.85 14.33
CA ILE A 70 -8.23 0.32 13.43
C ILE A 70 -9.66 0.47 12.90
N GLY A 71 -10.42 -0.63 12.85
CA GLY A 71 -11.78 -0.65 12.33
C GLY A 71 -11.87 -0.68 10.80
N LEU A 72 -10.85 -1.26 10.15
CA LEU A 72 -10.84 -1.44 8.70
C LEU A 72 -11.88 -2.48 8.28
N LYS A 73 -12.61 -2.21 7.19
CA LYS A 73 -13.68 -3.11 6.71
C LYS A 73 -13.65 -3.24 5.19
N GLY A 74 -14.10 -4.40 4.70
CA GLY A 74 -14.26 -4.65 3.28
C GLY A 74 -12.96 -4.42 2.48
N ASN A 75 -12.97 -3.47 1.56
CA ASN A 75 -11.80 -3.18 0.72
C ASN A 75 -10.63 -2.58 1.50
N GLU A 76 -10.86 -1.84 2.58
CA GLU A 76 -9.79 -1.31 3.45
C GLU A 76 -9.03 -2.43 4.14
N ALA A 77 -9.74 -3.43 4.68
CA ALA A 77 -9.11 -4.59 5.32
C ALA A 77 -8.28 -5.39 4.31
N ARG A 78 -8.84 -5.68 3.13
CA ARG A 78 -8.13 -6.38 2.05
C ARG A 78 -6.91 -5.60 1.55
N TYR A 79 -7.02 -4.28 1.50
CA TYR A 79 -5.91 -3.42 1.11
C TYR A 79 -4.79 -3.45 2.14
N PHE A 80 -5.12 -3.46 3.44
CA PHE A 80 -4.14 -3.61 4.52
C PHE A 80 -3.42 -4.96 4.45
N GLU A 81 -4.16 -6.05 4.24
CA GLU A 81 -3.58 -7.39 4.05
C GLU A 81 -2.61 -7.39 2.86
N ALA A 82 -3.02 -6.85 1.73
CA ALA A 82 -2.17 -6.75 0.55
C ALA A 82 -0.91 -5.90 0.80
N MET A 83 -1.00 -4.78 1.52
CA MET A 83 0.17 -3.99 1.91
C MET A 83 1.15 -4.79 2.78
N VAL A 84 0.64 -5.60 3.72
CA VAL A 84 1.50 -6.45 4.56
C VAL A 84 2.16 -7.55 3.72
N ASP A 85 1.42 -8.18 2.80
CA ASP A 85 1.97 -9.20 1.89
C ASP A 85 2.99 -8.61 0.93
N PHE A 86 2.78 -7.40 0.46
CA PHE A 86 3.73 -6.67 -0.37
C PHE A 86 5.05 -6.39 0.38
N ASP A 87 4.98 -5.89 1.61
CA ASP A 87 6.15 -5.58 2.44
C ASP A 87 6.89 -6.84 2.92
N GLN A 88 6.15 -7.91 3.26
CA GLN A 88 6.68 -9.11 3.92
C GLN A 88 6.83 -10.32 3.01
N GLY A 89 6.41 -10.23 1.76
CA GLY A 89 6.44 -11.33 0.80
C GLY A 89 7.84 -11.86 0.57
N LYS A 90 8.01 -13.19 0.72
CA LYS A 90 9.32 -13.86 0.59
C LYS A 90 9.80 -13.98 -0.86
N THR A 91 8.88 -13.99 -1.81
CA THR A 91 9.18 -14.15 -3.24
C THR A 91 8.70 -12.92 -4.03
N ALA A 92 9.30 -12.67 -5.17
CA ALA A 92 8.85 -11.62 -6.10
C ALA A 92 7.39 -11.84 -6.49
N GLN A 93 6.99 -13.06 -6.81
CA GLN A 93 5.63 -13.42 -7.19
C GLN A 93 4.59 -13.04 -6.13
N VAL A 94 4.88 -13.29 -4.84
CA VAL A 94 3.98 -12.91 -3.74
C VAL A 94 3.85 -11.40 -3.66
N ARG A 95 4.96 -10.67 -3.80
CA ARG A 95 4.94 -9.20 -3.78
C ARG A 95 4.19 -8.60 -4.97
N GLU A 96 4.39 -9.15 -6.16
CA GLU A 96 3.68 -8.72 -7.38
C GLU A 96 2.17 -8.96 -7.25
N ALA A 97 1.76 -10.15 -6.82
CA ALA A 97 0.35 -10.47 -6.61
C ALA A 97 -0.31 -9.54 -5.54
N ALA A 98 0.43 -9.25 -4.47
CA ALA A 98 -0.04 -8.32 -3.43
C ALA A 98 -0.16 -6.89 -3.97
N PHE A 99 0.80 -6.45 -4.76
CA PHE A 99 0.75 -5.15 -5.42
C PHE A 99 -0.44 -5.03 -6.39
N ASP A 100 -0.67 -6.04 -7.23
CA ASP A 100 -1.82 -6.09 -8.13
C ASP A 100 -3.15 -6.03 -7.36
N ALA A 101 -3.23 -6.72 -6.22
CA ALA A 101 -4.39 -6.66 -5.35
C ALA A 101 -4.61 -5.24 -4.79
N MET A 102 -3.54 -4.56 -4.37
CA MET A 102 -3.61 -3.16 -3.93
C MET A 102 -4.14 -2.25 -5.04
N MET A 103 -3.62 -2.40 -6.26
CA MET A 103 -4.01 -1.55 -7.39
C MET A 103 -5.49 -1.76 -7.78
N ARG A 104 -5.98 -3.00 -7.75
CA ARG A 104 -7.40 -3.31 -8.03
C ARG A 104 -8.35 -2.74 -6.97
N LEU A 105 -7.91 -2.67 -5.72
CA LEU A 105 -8.71 -2.16 -4.60
C LEU A 105 -8.69 -0.63 -4.52
N ASN A 106 -7.64 0.01 -5.02
CA ASN A 106 -7.48 1.45 -4.99
C ASN A 106 -8.18 2.11 -6.17
N LYS A 107 -9.23 2.87 -5.90
CA LYS A 107 -9.99 3.60 -6.93
C LYS A 107 -9.25 4.81 -7.49
N ASN A 108 -8.22 5.29 -6.80
CA ASN A 108 -7.41 6.45 -7.22
C ASN A 108 -5.92 6.18 -6.97
N PRO A 109 -5.27 5.31 -7.77
CA PRO A 109 -3.86 4.98 -7.59
C PRO A 109 -2.92 6.19 -7.74
N GLN A 110 -3.37 7.26 -8.39
CA GLN A 110 -2.58 8.50 -8.55
C GLN A 110 -2.46 9.32 -7.26
N ALA A 111 -3.34 9.05 -6.27
CA ALA A 111 -3.28 9.70 -4.96
C ALA A 111 -2.24 9.09 -4.01
N ILE A 112 -1.50 8.07 -4.43
CA ILE A 112 -0.43 7.47 -3.63
C ILE A 112 0.72 8.48 -3.51
N VAL A 113 0.94 8.97 -2.29
CA VAL A 113 1.91 10.04 -2.00
C VAL A 113 3.31 9.49 -1.66
N ASP A 114 3.49 8.17 -1.63
CA ASP A 114 4.74 7.55 -1.19
C ASP A 114 5.84 7.57 -2.28
N PRO A 115 6.91 8.39 -2.13
CA PRO A 115 7.99 8.47 -3.14
C PRO A 115 8.71 7.15 -3.40
N ASP A 116 8.85 6.30 -2.38
CA ASP A 116 9.54 5.01 -2.50
C ASP A 116 8.73 3.98 -3.33
N SER A 117 7.46 4.26 -3.58
CA SER A 117 6.63 3.46 -4.47
C SER A 117 6.99 3.66 -5.95
N TYR A 118 7.63 4.78 -6.28
CA TYR A 118 7.99 5.11 -7.66
C TYR A 118 8.99 4.13 -8.28
N GLU A 119 9.93 3.63 -7.49
CA GLU A 119 10.93 2.69 -7.99
C GLU A 119 10.33 1.32 -8.34
N PHE A 120 9.37 0.86 -7.51
CA PHE A 120 8.64 -0.37 -7.79
C PHE A 120 7.64 -0.20 -8.95
N PHE A 121 6.93 0.91 -9.00
CA PHE A 121 6.06 1.27 -10.13
C PHE A 121 6.82 1.37 -11.45
N GLY A 122 8.05 1.88 -11.44
CA GLY A 122 8.90 1.96 -12.62
C GLY A 122 9.17 0.59 -13.23
N ASN A 123 9.51 -0.40 -12.43
CA ASN A 123 9.86 -1.74 -12.90
C ASN A 123 8.62 -2.54 -13.37
N TRP A 124 7.52 -2.51 -12.62
CA TRP A 124 6.27 -3.19 -13.02
C TRP A 124 5.70 -2.65 -14.33
N TYR A 125 5.71 -1.37 -14.43
CA TYR A 125 5.19 -0.63 -15.56
C TYR A 125 5.97 -0.91 -16.84
N ASN A 126 7.29 -0.94 -16.79
CA ASN A 126 8.14 -1.26 -17.93
C ASN A 126 7.78 -2.64 -18.50
N SER A 127 7.63 -3.65 -17.67
CA SER A 127 7.26 -5.00 -18.11
C SER A 127 5.90 -5.02 -18.82
N THR A 128 4.92 -4.27 -18.33
CA THR A 128 3.58 -4.17 -18.93
C THR A 128 3.62 -3.41 -20.27
N VAL A 129 4.41 -2.34 -20.35
CA VAL A 129 4.61 -1.58 -21.60
C VAL A 129 5.25 -2.47 -22.67
N TYR A 130 6.31 -3.19 -22.33
CA TYR A 130 6.96 -4.10 -23.29
C TYR A 130 6.00 -5.20 -23.76
N ALA A 131 5.22 -5.80 -22.86
CA ALA A 131 4.26 -6.84 -23.22
C ALA A 131 3.14 -6.31 -24.16
N ILE A 132 2.71 -5.05 -23.99
CA ILE A 132 1.71 -4.43 -24.88
C ILE A 132 2.35 -4.11 -26.24
N LEU A 133 3.57 -3.61 -26.27
CA LEU A 133 4.28 -3.30 -27.52
C LEU A 133 4.60 -4.55 -28.36
N GLU A 134 4.80 -5.71 -27.71
CA GLU A 134 4.98 -6.99 -28.43
C GLU A 134 3.69 -7.50 -29.10
N VAL A 135 2.52 -7.14 -28.57
CA VAL A 135 1.22 -7.67 -29.03
C VAL A 135 0.44 -6.66 -29.89
N MET A 136 0.70 -5.39 -29.72
CA MET A 136 -0.02 -4.30 -30.41
C MET A 136 0.95 -3.40 -31.16
N ASP A 137 0.69 -3.19 -32.44
CA ASP A 137 1.32 -2.13 -33.22
C ASP A 137 0.68 -0.78 -32.80
N VAL A 138 1.25 -0.18 -31.78
CA VAL A 138 0.68 1.02 -31.13
C VAL A 138 1.24 2.27 -31.80
N GLY A 139 1.48 2.37 -33.02
CA GLY A 139 1.91 3.61 -33.68
C GLY A 139 2.60 4.65 -32.74
N ASP A 140 2.79 5.87 -33.16
CA ASP A 140 3.40 6.94 -32.33
C ASP A 140 2.45 7.55 -31.27
N ASP A 141 1.23 6.98 -31.05
CA ASP A 141 0.24 7.54 -30.12
C ASP A 141 0.40 6.99 -28.69
N VAL A 142 1.28 7.63 -27.94
CA VAL A 142 1.56 7.35 -26.52
C VAL A 142 0.31 7.58 -25.63
N SER A 143 -0.63 8.43 -26.05
CA SER A 143 -1.84 8.73 -25.26
C SER A 143 -2.83 7.57 -25.28
N GLU A 144 -2.98 6.87 -26.41
CA GLU A 144 -3.80 5.69 -26.54
C GLU A 144 -3.22 4.52 -25.71
N LEU A 145 -1.90 4.39 -25.70
CA LEU A 145 -1.21 3.38 -24.87
C LEU A 145 -1.40 3.68 -23.38
N ALA A 146 -1.26 4.94 -22.97
CA ALA A 146 -1.45 5.36 -21.57
C ALA A 146 -2.88 5.06 -21.06
N ALA A 147 -3.88 5.18 -21.91
CA ALA A 147 -5.28 4.90 -21.57
C ALA A 147 -5.60 3.40 -21.44
N LYS A 148 -4.84 2.54 -22.14
CA LYS A 148 -5.04 1.07 -22.12
C LYS A 148 -4.32 0.38 -20.98
N ILE A 149 -3.36 1.05 -20.33
CA ILE A 149 -2.62 0.50 -19.19
C ILE A 149 -3.44 0.69 -17.91
N PHE A 150 -3.63 -0.38 -17.16
CA PHE A 150 -4.27 -0.32 -15.85
C PHE A 150 -3.30 -0.79 -14.75
N PRO A 151 -3.08 0.00 -13.68
CA PRO A 151 -3.62 1.34 -13.41
C PRO A 151 -3.11 2.41 -14.39
N PRO A 152 -3.89 3.49 -14.67
CA PRO A 152 -3.56 4.48 -15.68
C PRO A 152 -2.25 5.19 -15.37
N VAL A 153 -1.45 5.37 -16.40
CA VAL A 153 -0.11 5.98 -16.30
C VAL A 153 -0.10 7.30 -17.04
N SER A 154 0.63 8.28 -16.53
CA SER A 154 0.76 9.56 -17.24
C SER A 154 1.63 9.41 -18.50
N GLU A 155 1.27 10.11 -19.59
CA GLU A 155 2.03 10.12 -20.84
C GLU A 155 3.51 10.46 -20.66
N LYS A 156 3.81 11.37 -19.73
CA LYS A 156 5.18 11.76 -19.39
C LYS A 156 6.02 10.59 -18.89
N ARG A 157 5.44 9.70 -18.09
CA ARG A 157 6.09 8.50 -17.58
C ARG A 157 6.23 7.42 -18.65
N LEU A 158 5.22 7.32 -19.51
CA LEU A 158 5.24 6.38 -20.61
C LEU A 158 6.38 6.73 -21.59
N LYS A 159 6.51 8.00 -21.95
CA LYS A 159 7.61 8.49 -22.80
C LYS A 159 8.98 8.20 -22.20
N ALA A 160 9.16 8.43 -20.89
CA ALA A 160 10.42 8.15 -20.19
C ALA A 160 10.77 6.65 -20.11
N SER A 161 9.81 5.75 -20.31
CA SER A 161 10.01 4.29 -20.33
C SER A 161 10.34 3.74 -21.72
N LEU A 162 10.06 4.53 -22.76
CA LEU A 162 10.30 4.16 -24.16
C LEU A 162 11.64 4.69 -24.69
N GLU A 163 12.29 5.62 -23.96
CA GLU A 163 13.65 6.12 -24.20
C GLU A 163 14.71 5.22 -23.53
#